data_ecc4f2f3ffa6951c99c4ed6c99e52d2c
#
_entry.id   ecc4f2f3ffa6951c99c4ed6c99e52d2c
#
_cell.length_a   1.000
_cell.length_b   1.000
_cell.length_c   1.000
_cell.angle_alpha   90.00
_cell.angle_beta   90.00
_cell.angle_gamma   90.00
#
_symmetry.space_group_name_H-M   'P 1'
#
loop_
_entity.id
_entity.type
_entity.pdbx_description
1 polymer ?
#
loop_
_entity_poly.entity_id
_entity_poly.type
_entity_poly.pdbx_seq_one_letter_code
_entity_poly.pdbx_strand_id
1 'polypeptide(L)'
;MGTELPKFGFIAMKYKHRIIEKKLTELFQHFPVVAVLGARQVGKSTLVEHLFEDKINTVVFDPVVDIGNARQDPDFFLQNTTIPVFLDEIQYAPELLASIKRRVDIEQKNRLFILSGSQNLSVLRDISESLAGRVALMHLWPMCRREI
;
A
#
# COMPACT_ATOMS: atom_id res chain seq x y z
N MET A 1 -22.36 -20.16 -5.02
CA MET A 1 -22.71 -19.25 -5.38
C MET A 1 -22.45 -18.07 -4.72
N GLY A 2 -21.69 -17.61 -4.45
CA GLY A 2 -21.20 -16.60 -3.71
C GLY A 2 -21.57 -15.21 -3.99
N THR A 3 -22.67 -15.03 -4.58
CA THR A 3 -22.98 -13.69 -4.84
C THR A 3 -23.85 -13.17 -3.80
N GLU A 4 -23.27 -12.72 -2.75
CA GLU A 4 -24.05 -12.05 -1.78
C GLU A 4 -24.31 -10.64 -2.25
N LEU A 5 -25.54 -10.23 -2.19
CA LEU A 5 -25.91 -8.86 -2.47
C LEU A 5 -25.45 -7.95 -1.35
N PRO A 6 -25.09 -6.74 -1.66
CA PRO A 6 -24.73 -5.78 -0.63
C PRO A 6 -25.91 -5.56 0.29
N LYS A 7 -25.60 -5.56 1.56
CA LYS A 7 -26.64 -5.48 2.59
C LYS A 7 -27.32 -4.14 2.67
N PHE A 8 -26.82 -3.15 1.98
CA PHE A 8 -27.33 -1.82 2.08
C PHE A 8 -28.07 -1.37 0.83
N GLY A 9 -28.43 -2.31 0.00
CA GLY A 9 -29.22 -1.98 -1.17
C GLY A 9 -28.50 -1.30 -2.31
N PHE A 10 -27.22 -1.05 -2.18
CA PHE A 10 -26.50 -0.55 -3.33
C PHE A 10 -25.82 -1.68 -4.07
N ILE A 11 -25.56 -1.47 -5.32
CA ILE A 11 -24.99 -2.48 -6.18
C ILE A 11 -23.56 -2.76 -5.78
N ALA A 12 -23.26 -4.03 -5.51
CA ALA A 12 -21.90 -4.42 -5.23
C ALA A 12 -21.07 -4.20 -6.47
N MET A 13 -20.04 -3.41 -6.34
CA MET A 13 -19.13 -3.24 -7.45
C MET A 13 -18.33 -4.52 -7.59
N LYS A 14 -18.52 -5.21 -8.70
CA LYS A 14 -17.70 -6.36 -8.99
C LYS A 14 -16.27 -5.91 -9.11
N TYR A 15 -15.36 -6.59 -8.46
CA TYR A 15 -13.95 -6.35 -8.65
C TYR A 15 -13.60 -6.62 -10.12
N LYS A 16 -12.90 -5.69 -10.74
CA LYS A 16 -12.44 -5.87 -12.11
C LYS A 16 -10.93 -6.11 -12.08
N HIS A 17 -10.51 -7.20 -12.70
CA HIS A 17 -9.09 -7.52 -12.76
C HIS A 17 -8.32 -6.40 -13.41
N ARG A 18 -7.22 -6.01 -12.75
CA ARG A 18 -6.33 -4.99 -13.27
C ARG A 18 -5.20 -5.66 -14.04
N ILE A 19 -4.81 -5.03 -15.12
CA ILE A 19 -3.73 -5.56 -15.96
C ILE A 19 -2.43 -5.67 -15.17
N ILE A 20 -2.26 -4.84 -14.16
CA ILE A 20 -1.03 -4.80 -13.39
C ILE A 20 -1.02 -5.72 -12.17
N GLU A 21 -2.07 -6.52 -11.95
CA GLU A 21 -2.12 -7.43 -10.79
C GLU A 21 -0.92 -8.35 -10.72
N LYS A 22 -0.61 -8.97 -11.85
CA LYS A 22 0.54 -9.86 -11.93
C LYS A 22 1.84 -9.13 -11.62
N LYS A 23 1.96 -7.91 -12.11
CA LYS A 23 3.14 -7.10 -11.87
C LYS A 23 3.32 -6.80 -10.39
N LEU A 24 2.25 -6.43 -9.70
CA LEU A 24 2.32 -6.14 -8.27
C LEU A 24 2.75 -7.39 -7.49
N THR A 25 2.15 -8.53 -7.80
CA THR A 25 2.49 -9.79 -7.14
C THR A 25 3.97 -10.13 -7.33
N GLU A 26 4.47 -9.99 -8.54
CA GLU A 26 5.87 -10.26 -8.84
C GLU A 26 6.81 -9.31 -8.10
N LEU A 27 6.50 -8.02 -8.11
CA LEU A 27 7.33 -7.04 -7.43
C LEU A 27 7.37 -7.29 -5.93
N PHE A 28 6.24 -7.66 -5.33
CA PHE A 28 6.22 -7.93 -3.90
C PHE A 28 7.05 -9.15 -3.52
N GLN A 29 7.21 -10.09 -4.44
CA GLN A 29 8.06 -11.25 -4.20
C GLN A 29 9.55 -10.92 -4.27
N HIS A 30 9.92 -9.86 -4.99
CA HIS A 30 11.33 -9.55 -5.25
C HIS A 30 11.85 -8.32 -4.51
N PHE A 31 10.98 -7.57 -3.84
CA PHE A 31 11.36 -6.36 -3.13
C PHE A 31 10.83 -6.37 -1.71
N PRO A 32 11.58 -5.81 -0.76
CA PRO A 32 11.07 -5.68 0.62
C PRO A 32 9.91 -4.70 0.72
N VAL A 33 9.87 -3.68 -0.15
CA VAL A 33 8.83 -2.66 -0.15
C VAL A 33 8.35 -2.44 -1.58
N VAL A 34 7.02 -2.36 -1.75
CA VAL A 34 6.43 -1.93 -3.01
C VAL A 34 5.54 -0.73 -2.72
N ALA A 35 5.70 0.34 -3.47
CA ALA A 35 4.86 1.52 -3.34
C ALA A 35 3.94 1.63 -4.55
N VAL A 36 2.64 1.63 -4.29
CA VAL A 36 1.60 1.78 -5.32
C VAL A 36 1.11 3.22 -5.28
N LEU A 37 1.46 3.98 -6.28
CA LEU A 37 1.15 5.41 -6.34
C LEU A 37 0.10 5.67 -7.41
N GLY A 38 -0.74 6.64 -7.18
CA GLY A 38 -1.76 7.00 -8.15
C GLY A 38 -2.69 8.05 -7.60
N ALA A 39 -3.51 8.60 -8.48
CA ALA A 39 -4.52 9.58 -8.11
C ALA A 39 -5.53 8.96 -7.15
N ARG A 40 -6.28 9.80 -6.49
CA ARG A 40 -7.36 9.33 -5.63
C ARG A 40 -8.37 8.55 -6.47
N GLN A 41 -8.95 7.52 -5.86
CA GLN A 41 -10.02 6.74 -6.46
C GLN A 41 -9.65 5.97 -7.74
N VAL A 42 -8.36 5.72 -7.97
CA VAL A 42 -7.96 4.83 -9.07
C VAL A 42 -7.97 3.36 -8.66
N GLY A 43 -8.29 3.06 -7.40
CA GLY A 43 -8.42 1.68 -6.94
C GLY A 43 -7.18 1.08 -6.31
N LYS A 44 -6.30 1.90 -5.72
CA LYS A 44 -5.08 1.39 -5.08
C LYS A 44 -5.38 0.43 -3.95
N SER A 45 -6.23 0.86 -3.00
CA SER A 45 -6.59 0.04 -1.85
C SER A 45 -7.33 -1.21 -2.28
N THR A 46 -8.27 -1.07 -3.22
CA THR A 46 -9.05 -2.18 -3.73
C THR A 46 -8.15 -3.24 -4.37
N LEU A 47 -7.16 -2.80 -5.13
CA LEU A 47 -6.22 -3.70 -5.78
C LEU A 47 -5.43 -4.52 -4.75
N VAL A 48 -4.86 -3.85 -3.76
CA VAL A 48 -4.05 -4.51 -2.75
C VAL A 48 -4.90 -5.45 -1.90
N GLU A 49 -6.05 -4.99 -1.47
CA GLU A 49 -6.94 -5.81 -0.66
C GLU A 49 -7.42 -7.05 -1.41
N HIS A 50 -7.73 -6.91 -2.69
CA HIS A 50 -8.16 -8.04 -3.49
C HIS A 50 -7.04 -9.07 -3.65
N LEU A 51 -5.82 -8.61 -3.94
CA LEU A 51 -4.71 -9.53 -4.21
C LEU A 51 -4.21 -10.25 -2.96
N PHE A 52 -4.28 -9.61 -1.82
CA PHE A 52 -3.66 -10.15 -0.61
C PHE A 52 -4.62 -10.46 0.52
N GLU A 53 -5.87 -10.00 0.41
CA GLU A 53 -6.94 -10.30 1.38
C GLU A 53 -6.45 -10.56 2.80
N ASP A 54 -6.57 -11.82 3.26
CA ASP A 54 -6.19 -12.18 4.63
C ASP A 54 -4.70 -12.39 4.84
N LYS A 55 -3.91 -12.20 3.81
CA LYS A 55 -2.47 -12.44 3.87
C LYS A 55 -1.67 -11.23 4.28
N ILE A 56 -2.31 -10.09 4.43
CA ILE A 56 -1.63 -8.85 4.77
C ILE A 56 -2.51 -8.03 5.70
N ASN A 57 -1.90 -7.42 6.69
CA ASN A 57 -2.59 -6.47 7.56
C ASN A 57 -2.67 -5.12 6.87
N THR A 58 -3.69 -4.34 7.19
CA THR A 58 -3.89 -3.03 6.59
C THR A 58 -3.99 -1.97 7.66
N VAL A 59 -3.26 -0.87 7.47
CA VAL A 59 -3.39 0.33 8.30
C VAL A 59 -3.62 1.50 7.36
N VAL A 60 -4.68 2.25 7.59
CA VAL A 60 -5.01 3.42 6.79
C VAL A 60 -4.70 4.67 7.60
N PHE A 61 -3.82 5.52 7.08
CA PHE A 61 -3.45 6.74 7.77
C PHE A 61 -4.43 7.86 7.45
N ASP A 62 -4.48 8.82 8.35
CA ASP A 62 -5.46 9.89 8.33
C ASP A 62 -4.74 11.24 8.42
N PRO A 63 -5.21 12.28 7.70
CA PRO A 63 -4.53 13.58 7.74
C PRO A 63 -4.61 14.29 9.08
N VAL A 64 -5.60 13.95 9.91
CA VAL A 64 -5.83 14.64 11.19
C VAL A 64 -5.41 13.78 12.37
N VAL A 65 -5.89 12.53 12.40
CA VAL A 65 -5.64 11.62 13.51
C VAL A 65 -4.32 10.88 13.28
N ASP A 66 -3.46 10.86 14.28
CA ASP A 66 -2.22 10.10 14.20
C ASP A 66 -2.49 8.65 14.58
N ILE A 67 -2.78 7.83 13.59
CA ILE A 67 -3.15 6.43 13.78
C ILE A 67 -2.01 5.68 14.47
N GLY A 68 -2.31 5.12 15.63
CA GLY A 68 -1.33 4.34 16.39
C GLY A 68 -0.08 5.13 16.78
N ASN A 69 -0.15 6.45 16.79
CA ASN A 69 0.99 7.35 17.06
C ASN A 69 2.14 7.16 16.06
N ALA A 70 1.79 6.77 14.84
CA ALA A 70 2.79 6.49 13.80
C ALA A 70 3.70 7.68 13.49
N ARG A 71 3.14 8.89 13.55
CA ARG A 71 3.94 10.11 13.31
C ARG A 71 4.76 10.49 14.52
N GLN A 72 4.21 10.30 15.71
CA GLN A 72 4.86 10.70 16.94
C GLN A 72 5.97 9.72 17.34
N ASP A 73 5.75 8.43 17.13
CA ASP A 73 6.73 7.39 17.46
C ASP A 73 6.72 6.30 16.38
N PRO A 74 7.32 6.59 15.23
CA PRO A 74 7.27 5.66 14.10
C PRO A 74 7.94 4.32 14.36
N ASP A 75 9.04 4.29 15.09
CA ASP A 75 9.71 3.02 15.38
C ASP A 75 8.87 2.12 16.27
N PHE A 76 8.26 2.68 17.29
CA PHE A 76 7.38 1.94 18.16
C PHE A 76 6.17 1.41 17.39
N PHE A 77 5.61 2.24 16.52
CA PHE A 77 4.48 1.83 15.68
C PHE A 77 4.85 0.58 14.88
N LEU A 78 6.00 0.60 14.21
CA LEU A 78 6.41 -0.53 13.38
C LEU A 78 6.77 -1.77 14.19
N GLN A 79 7.33 -1.59 15.39
CA GLN A 79 7.63 -2.73 16.24
C GLN A 79 6.37 -3.49 16.64
N ASN A 80 5.26 -2.79 16.76
CA ASN A 80 3.98 -3.38 17.14
C ASN A 80 3.09 -3.72 15.96
N THR A 81 3.61 -3.60 14.75
CA THR A 81 2.86 -3.89 13.53
C THR A 81 3.30 -5.24 12.98
N THR A 82 2.33 -6.10 12.73
CA THR A 82 2.62 -7.42 12.15
C THR A 82 2.85 -7.27 10.65
N ILE A 83 3.98 -7.75 10.17
CA ILE A 83 4.32 -7.76 8.74
C ILE A 83 3.99 -9.12 8.14
N PRO A 84 3.65 -9.20 6.86
CA PRO A 84 3.56 -8.09 5.90
C PRO A 84 2.39 -7.17 6.18
N VAL A 85 2.56 -5.89 5.88
CA VAL A 85 1.53 -4.89 6.15
C VAL A 85 1.37 -3.94 4.97
N PHE A 86 0.12 -3.55 4.73
CA PHE A 86 -0.23 -2.55 3.75
C PHE A 86 -0.47 -1.23 4.49
N LEU A 87 0.37 -0.26 4.23
CA LEU A 87 0.29 1.08 4.83
C LEU A 87 -0.33 2.01 3.79
N ASP A 88 -1.64 2.23 3.96
CA ASP A 88 -2.44 2.98 3.00
C ASP A 88 -2.38 4.47 3.32
N GLU A 89 -2.25 5.29 2.29
CA GLU A 89 -2.17 6.75 2.42
C GLU A 89 -0.93 7.20 3.20
N ILE A 90 0.22 6.68 2.81
CA ILE A 90 1.50 6.93 3.51
C ILE A 90 1.90 8.40 3.55
N GLN A 91 1.37 9.22 2.65
CA GLN A 91 1.67 10.65 2.65
C GLN A 91 1.27 11.34 3.95
N TYR A 92 0.36 10.74 4.72
CA TYR A 92 -0.04 11.29 6.01
C TYR A 92 0.85 10.85 7.16
N ALA A 93 1.80 9.96 6.92
CA ALA A 93 2.75 9.53 7.94
C ALA A 93 4.15 9.37 7.33
N PRO A 94 4.71 10.45 6.76
CA PRO A 94 6.02 10.35 6.08
C PRO A 94 7.15 10.02 7.04
N GLU A 95 6.96 10.26 8.32
CA GLU A 95 7.94 9.90 9.34
C GLU A 95 8.24 8.41 9.39
N LEU A 96 7.29 7.60 8.92
CA LEU A 96 7.50 6.15 8.89
C LEU A 96 8.54 5.70 7.88
N LEU A 97 8.84 6.49 6.88
CA LEU A 97 9.74 6.04 5.80
C LEU A 97 11.14 5.68 6.32
N ALA A 98 11.68 6.50 7.22
CA ALA A 98 12.99 6.20 7.82
C ALA A 98 12.93 4.94 8.70
N SER A 99 11.84 4.74 9.41
CA SER A 99 11.64 3.56 10.24
C SER A 99 11.47 2.30 9.39
N ILE A 100 10.77 2.42 8.27
CA ILE A 100 10.62 1.32 7.32
C ILE A 100 11.99 0.90 6.78
N LYS A 101 12.82 1.87 6.43
CA LYS A 101 14.18 1.60 5.96
C LYS A 101 14.96 0.78 6.98
N ARG A 102 14.94 1.20 8.23
CA ARG A 102 15.64 0.48 9.29
C ARG A 102 15.10 -0.95 9.46
N ARG A 103 13.79 -1.10 9.42
CA ARG A 103 13.16 -2.41 9.56
C ARG A 103 13.54 -3.34 8.40
N VAL A 104 13.57 -2.82 7.18
CA VAL A 104 13.99 -3.58 6.01
C VAL A 104 15.43 -4.06 6.16
N ASP A 105 16.31 -3.19 6.64
CA ASP A 105 17.73 -3.52 6.81
C ASP A 105 17.93 -4.59 7.89
N ILE A 106 17.08 -4.61 8.90
CA ILE A 106 17.14 -5.63 9.96
C ILE A 106 16.59 -6.97 9.45
N GLU A 107 15.45 -6.96 8.78
CA GLU A 107 14.77 -8.18 8.36
C GLU A 107 15.49 -8.90 7.22
N GLN A 108 16.09 -8.14 6.32
CA GLN A 108 16.84 -8.68 5.17
C GLN A 108 16.07 -9.71 4.36
N LYS A 109 14.79 -9.44 4.11
CA LYS A 109 13.95 -10.30 3.28
C LYS A 109 12.95 -9.45 2.51
N ASN A 110 12.27 -10.07 1.57
CA ASN A 110 11.27 -9.41 0.75
C ASN A 110 9.88 -9.56 1.38
N ARG A 111 8.89 -8.93 0.79
CA ARG A 111 7.49 -9.07 1.17
C ARG A 111 7.19 -8.53 2.55
N LEU A 112 7.68 -7.33 2.84
CA LEU A 112 7.49 -6.72 4.15
C LEU A 112 6.42 -5.65 4.15
N PHE A 113 6.47 -4.72 3.20
CA PHE A 113 5.58 -3.57 3.18
C PHE A 113 5.03 -3.30 1.80
N ILE A 114 3.73 -3.01 1.75
CA ILE A 114 3.13 -2.36 0.58
C ILE A 114 2.68 -0.98 1.05
N LEU A 115 3.08 0.04 0.32
CA LEU A 115 2.69 1.42 0.61
C LEU A 115 1.77 1.90 -0.48
N SER A 116 0.78 2.71 -0.14
CA SER A 116 0.04 3.44 -1.14
C SER A 116 0.17 4.93 -0.86
N GLY A 117 0.11 5.72 -1.88
CA GLY A 117 0.19 7.16 -1.72
C GLY A 117 -0.33 7.89 -2.94
N SER A 118 -0.53 9.20 -2.78
CA SER A 118 -0.96 10.03 -3.90
C SER A 118 0.18 10.19 -4.91
N GLN A 119 -0.22 10.53 -6.15
CA GLN A 119 0.74 10.69 -7.24
C GLN A 119 1.36 12.07 -7.21
N ASN A 120 1.81 12.51 -6.07
CA ASN A 120 2.36 13.82 -5.85
C ASN A 120 3.90 13.72 -5.91
N LEU A 121 4.55 14.68 -6.53
CA LEU A 121 6.01 14.65 -6.68
C LEU A 121 6.75 14.62 -5.36
N SER A 122 6.22 15.29 -4.35
CA SER A 122 6.81 15.32 -3.02
C SER A 122 6.77 13.93 -2.38
N VAL A 123 5.64 13.23 -2.48
CA VAL A 123 5.51 11.86 -1.96
C VAL A 123 6.45 10.91 -2.70
N LEU A 124 6.48 11.01 -4.01
CA LEU A 124 7.37 10.17 -4.82
C LEU A 124 8.83 10.39 -4.45
N ARG A 125 9.24 11.66 -4.29
CA ARG A 125 10.60 11.99 -3.90
C ARG A 125 10.94 11.43 -2.53
N ASP A 126 10.06 11.63 -1.55
CA ASP A 126 10.30 11.18 -0.19
C ASP A 126 10.48 9.66 -0.13
N ILE A 127 9.63 8.92 -0.83
CA ILE A 127 9.74 7.47 -0.89
C ILE A 127 11.04 7.06 -1.59
N SER A 128 11.33 7.68 -2.73
CA SER A 128 12.51 7.32 -3.52
C SER A 128 13.81 7.60 -2.79
N GLU A 129 13.87 8.73 -2.06
CA GLU A 129 15.08 9.08 -1.32
C GLU A 129 15.24 8.23 -0.07
N SER A 130 14.15 8.02 0.68
CA SER A 130 14.22 7.28 1.94
C SER A 130 14.43 5.79 1.74
N LEU A 131 13.87 5.23 0.69
CA LEU A 131 13.87 3.78 0.46
C LEU A 131 14.65 3.37 -0.78
N ALA A 132 15.61 4.18 -1.18
CA ALA A 132 16.45 3.90 -2.36
C ALA A 132 17.05 2.51 -2.27
N GLY A 133 16.93 1.74 -3.35
CA GLY A 133 17.44 0.37 -3.41
C GLY A 133 16.58 -0.66 -2.69
N ARG A 134 15.52 -0.24 -2.01
CA ARG A 134 14.64 -1.12 -1.23
C ARG A 134 13.21 -1.17 -1.74
N VAL A 135 12.82 -0.19 -2.53
CA VAL A 135 11.43 -0.03 -2.96
C VAL A 135 11.28 -0.20 -4.45
N ALA A 136 10.22 -0.89 -4.85
CA ALA A 136 9.76 -0.90 -6.24
C ALA A 136 8.57 0.05 -6.34
N LEU A 137 8.62 0.96 -7.29
CA LEU A 137 7.55 1.95 -7.50
C LEU A 137 6.62 1.47 -8.59
N MET A 138 5.33 1.49 -8.32
CA MET A 138 4.30 1.20 -9.30
C MET A 138 3.36 2.36 -9.39
N HIS A 139 3.04 2.77 -10.61
CA HIS A 139 2.03 3.80 -10.83
C HIS A 139 0.75 3.14 -11.29
N LEU A 140 -0.33 3.40 -10.58
CA LEU A 140 -1.65 2.91 -10.94
C LEU A 140 -2.42 4.03 -11.63
N TRP A 141 -2.74 3.79 -12.89
CA TRP A 141 -3.50 4.73 -13.70
C TRP A 141 -4.98 4.38 -13.63
N PRO A 142 -5.87 5.29 -14.02
CA PRO A 142 -7.28 4.94 -14.15
C PRO A 142 -7.45 3.73 -15.08
N MET A 143 -8.53 2.98 -14.88
CA MET A 143 -8.77 1.77 -15.66
C MET A 143 -8.71 2.05 -17.16
N CYS A 144 -7.96 1.22 -17.85
CA CYS A 144 -7.87 1.32 -19.30
C CYS A 144 -9.05 0.59 -19.93
N ARG A 145 -9.16 0.72 -21.25
CA ARG A 145 -10.25 0.10 -22.00
C ARG A 145 -10.39 -1.39 -21.77
N ARG A 146 -9.28 -2.08 -21.64
CA ARG A 146 -9.30 -3.53 -21.45
C ARG A 146 -9.83 -3.95 -20.11
N GLU A 147 -9.82 -3.04 -19.14
CA GLU A 147 -10.27 -3.34 -17.78
C GLU A 147 -11.73 -2.99 -17.56
N ILE A 148 -12.31 -2.28 -18.47
CA ILE A 148 -13.71 -1.92 -18.41
C ILE A 148 -14.52 -3.00 -19.10
#